data_885b3584d3ce38cff037d58c0d1984ff
#
_entry.id   885b3584d3ce38cff037d58c0d1984ff
#
_cell.length_a   1.000
_cell.length_b   1.000
_cell.length_c   1.000
_cell.angle_alpha   90.00
_cell.angle_beta   90.00
_cell.angle_gamma   90.00
#
_symmetry.space_group_name_H-M   'P 1'
#
loop_
_entity.id
_entity.type
_entity.pdbx_description
1 polymer ?
#
loop_
_entity_poly.entity_id
_entity_poly.type
_entity_poly.pdbx_seq_one_letter_code
_entity_poly.pdbx_strand_id
1 'polypeptide(L)'
;NRYVRKIEKRENPDLIIIGIPGGLMPFNKTLTNNFGIIAFLISQAVTPDFSIVSVLYDDIDVKYFNMLNNSFRYKYGFEVDCFNMAVTMFDAVTSIETQSLHFNFLDHAAVDDIINAKYSKEDIPVFNILNPEHKSAIIALIIEKLSAYAVREQLKTGGRI
;
A
#
# COMPACT_ATOMS: atom_id res chain seq x y z
N ASN A 1 -0.34 15.96 -10.70
CA ASN A 1 1.08 16.35 -10.71
C ASN A 1 1.33 17.86 -10.45
N ARG A 2 0.51 18.80 -10.97
CA ARG A 2 0.74 20.25 -10.77
C ARG A 2 0.75 20.64 -9.28
N TYR A 3 -0.12 20.05 -8.45
CA TYR A 3 -0.16 20.31 -7.01
C TYR A 3 1.07 19.78 -6.30
N VAL A 4 1.48 18.54 -6.57
CA VAL A 4 2.67 17.93 -5.97
C VAL A 4 3.91 18.78 -6.29
N ARG A 5 4.10 19.13 -7.56
CA ARG A 5 5.20 20.03 -7.99
C ARG A 5 5.15 21.42 -7.35
N LYS A 6 3.95 21.94 -7.06
CA LYS A 6 3.81 23.22 -6.37
C LYS A 6 4.23 23.12 -4.91
N ILE A 7 3.84 22.02 -4.22
CA ILE A 7 4.26 21.74 -2.84
C ILE A 7 5.79 21.59 -2.80
N GLU A 8 6.32 20.73 -3.66
CA GLU A 8 7.77 20.49 -3.78
C GLU A 8 8.55 21.80 -3.92
N LYS A 9 8.17 22.67 -4.86
CA LYS A 9 8.87 23.94 -5.10
C LYS A 9 8.69 24.98 -4.00
N ARG A 10 7.57 24.98 -3.30
CA ARG A 10 7.25 25.99 -2.30
C ARG A 10 7.72 25.60 -0.91
N GLU A 11 7.51 24.34 -0.54
CA GLU A 11 7.74 23.85 0.82
C GLU A 11 9.09 23.12 0.95
N ASN A 12 9.67 22.68 -0.20
CA ASN A 12 10.90 21.88 -0.28
C ASN A 12 10.94 20.73 0.77
N PRO A 13 9.90 19.89 0.82
CA PRO A 13 9.82 18.83 1.81
C PRO A 13 10.78 17.69 1.47
N ASP A 14 11.32 17.04 2.49
CA ASP A 14 12.14 15.83 2.33
C ASP A 14 11.30 14.62 1.86
N LEU A 15 10.01 14.60 2.21
CA LEU A 15 9.09 13.52 1.88
C LEU A 15 7.67 14.05 1.65
N ILE A 16 7.00 13.54 0.62
CA ILE A 16 5.59 13.80 0.35
C ILE A 16 4.81 12.49 0.49
N ILE A 17 3.89 12.43 1.45
CA ILE A 17 3.02 11.28 1.66
C ILE A 17 1.66 11.55 1.02
N ILE A 18 1.22 10.65 0.15
CA ILE A 18 -0.08 10.73 -0.52
C ILE A 18 -0.96 9.58 -0.03
N GLY A 19 -1.96 9.90 0.79
CA GLY A 19 -3.00 8.94 1.17
C GLY A 19 -4.07 8.83 0.07
N ILE A 20 -4.34 7.62 -0.38
CA ILE A 20 -5.35 7.34 -1.41
C ILE A 20 -6.53 6.63 -0.74
N PRO A 21 -7.66 7.31 -0.52
CA PRO A 21 -8.85 6.68 0.05
C PRO A 21 -9.57 5.83 -0.99
N GLY A 22 -10.36 4.88 -0.50
CA GLY A 22 -11.22 4.03 -1.29
C GLY A 22 -10.61 2.68 -1.60
N GLY A 23 -11.45 1.77 -2.08
CA GLY A 23 -11.03 0.42 -2.39
C GLY A 23 -10.32 0.31 -3.72
N LEU A 24 -9.51 -0.72 -3.82
CA LEU A 24 -8.77 -1.06 -5.03
C LEU A 24 -9.51 -2.08 -5.88
N MET A 25 -10.31 -2.93 -5.24
CA MET A 25 -11.05 -4.03 -5.86
C MET A 25 -12.49 -4.06 -5.33
N PRO A 26 -13.45 -4.53 -6.14
CA PRO A 26 -14.81 -4.73 -5.67
C PRO A 26 -14.87 -5.89 -4.66
N PHE A 27 -15.70 -5.77 -3.63
CA PHE A 27 -16.02 -6.88 -2.74
C PHE A 27 -16.93 -7.91 -3.42
N ASN A 28 -17.91 -7.43 -4.18
CA ASN A 28 -18.81 -8.25 -4.98
C ASN A 28 -19.46 -7.40 -6.10
N LYS A 29 -20.43 -7.96 -6.81
CA LYS A 29 -21.12 -7.27 -7.92
C LYS A 29 -21.93 -6.04 -7.48
N THR A 30 -22.39 -6.01 -6.24
CA THR A 30 -23.22 -4.92 -5.69
C THR A 30 -22.34 -3.88 -4.98
N LEU A 31 -21.35 -4.35 -4.20
CA LEU A 31 -20.43 -3.52 -3.44
C LEU A 31 -19.12 -3.37 -4.24
N THR A 32 -19.15 -2.50 -5.23
CA THR A 32 -18.06 -2.37 -6.22
C THR A 32 -16.85 -1.60 -5.72
N ASN A 33 -16.97 -0.90 -4.59
CA ASN A 33 -15.91 -0.11 -3.99
C ASN A 33 -15.20 0.83 -4.99
N ASN A 34 -15.97 1.37 -5.93
CA ASN A 34 -15.53 2.27 -7.02
C ASN A 34 -14.42 1.70 -7.93
N PHE A 35 -14.17 0.40 -7.92
CA PHE A 35 -13.19 -0.30 -8.79
C PHE A 35 -11.76 0.28 -8.77
N GLY A 36 -11.37 0.98 -7.72
CA GLY A 36 -10.04 1.60 -7.63
C GLY A 36 -9.85 2.80 -8.56
N ILE A 37 -10.91 3.48 -8.96
CA ILE A 37 -10.84 4.64 -9.87
C ILE A 37 -9.96 5.76 -9.28
N ILE A 38 -10.07 6.04 -7.98
CA ILE A 38 -9.28 7.10 -7.34
C ILE A 38 -7.79 6.76 -7.38
N ALA A 39 -7.44 5.52 -7.02
CA ALA A 39 -6.06 5.05 -7.09
C ALA A 39 -5.51 5.13 -8.52
N PHE A 40 -6.30 4.74 -9.52
CA PHE A 40 -5.92 4.84 -10.92
C PHE A 40 -5.68 6.28 -11.35
N LEU A 41 -6.57 7.20 -11.05
CA LEU A 41 -6.41 8.63 -11.40
C LEU A 41 -5.15 9.24 -10.78
N ILE A 42 -4.86 8.90 -9.52
CA ILE A 42 -3.66 9.40 -8.83
C ILE A 42 -2.40 8.78 -9.44
N SER A 43 -2.39 7.49 -9.75
CA SER A 43 -1.24 6.83 -10.38
C SER A 43 -0.89 7.40 -11.76
N GLN A 44 -1.88 7.88 -12.50
CA GLN A 44 -1.64 8.57 -13.78
C GLN A 44 -1.03 9.98 -13.61
N ALA A 45 -1.14 10.55 -12.42
CA ALA A 45 -0.62 11.89 -12.11
C ALA A 45 0.75 11.84 -11.40
N VAL A 46 0.98 10.84 -10.57
CA VAL A 46 2.18 10.72 -9.73
C VAL A 46 2.60 9.25 -9.66
N THR A 47 3.83 8.98 -10.00
CA THR A 47 4.47 7.68 -9.76
C THR A 47 5.12 7.74 -8.38
N PRO A 48 4.78 6.84 -7.44
CA PRO A 48 5.40 6.82 -6.13
C PRO A 48 6.82 6.24 -6.20
N ASP A 49 7.72 6.76 -5.36
CA ASP A 49 9.04 6.18 -5.13
C ASP A 49 8.98 5.03 -4.13
N PHE A 50 7.93 5.01 -3.32
CA PHE A 50 7.60 3.95 -2.36
C PHE A 50 6.09 3.79 -2.23
N SER A 51 5.60 2.54 -2.21
CA SER A 51 4.17 2.26 -2.13
C SER A 51 3.82 1.27 -1.03
N ILE A 52 2.82 1.62 -0.22
CA ILE A 52 2.22 0.74 0.80
C ILE A 52 0.78 0.46 0.39
N VAL A 53 0.40 -0.80 0.31
CA VAL A 53 -0.96 -1.20 0.04
C VAL A 53 -1.59 -1.82 1.27
N SER A 54 -2.66 -1.21 1.77
CA SER A 54 -3.43 -1.78 2.88
C SER A 54 -4.44 -2.79 2.35
N VAL A 55 -4.42 -3.99 2.94
CA VAL A 55 -5.39 -5.06 2.70
C VAL A 55 -6.16 -5.33 3.99
N LEU A 56 -7.42 -5.69 3.85
CA LEU A 56 -8.21 -6.17 4.98
C LEU A 56 -7.68 -7.54 5.42
N TYR A 57 -7.82 -7.84 6.71
CA TYR A 57 -7.56 -9.18 7.20
C TYR A 57 -8.51 -10.18 6.54
N ASP A 58 -7.96 -11.23 6.00
CA ASP A 58 -8.66 -12.42 5.51
C ASP A 58 -7.68 -13.61 5.59
N ASP A 59 -8.16 -14.83 5.40
CA ASP A 59 -7.29 -16.02 5.25
C ASP A 59 -6.64 -16.02 3.85
N ILE A 60 -5.79 -15.02 3.63
CA ILE A 60 -5.16 -14.74 2.34
C ILE A 60 -4.05 -15.76 2.08
N ASP A 61 -4.07 -16.37 0.90
CA ASP A 61 -2.91 -17.15 0.39
C ASP A 61 -1.80 -16.16 -0.02
N VAL A 62 -0.56 -16.52 0.20
CA VAL A 62 0.63 -15.81 -0.26
C VAL A 62 0.56 -15.44 -1.75
N LYS A 63 0.03 -16.33 -2.58
CA LYS A 63 -0.18 -16.07 -4.02
C LYS A 63 -1.04 -14.85 -4.31
N TYR A 64 -1.92 -14.47 -3.39
CA TYR A 64 -2.77 -13.30 -3.53
C TYR A 64 -1.96 -12.00 -3.52
N PHE A 65 -0.95 -11.88 -2.66
CA PHE A 65 -0.08 -10.72 -2.63
C PHE A 65 0.71 -10.56 -3.94
N ASN A 66 1.20 -11.66 -4.49
CA ASN A 66 1.87 -11.66 -5.79
C ASN A 66 0.92 -11.27 -6.93
N MET A 67 -0.32 -11.76 -6.90
CA MET A 67 -1.35 -11.39 -7.86
C MET A 67 -1.71 -9.89 -7.75
N LEU A 68 -1.84 -9.38 -6.52
CA LEU A 68 -2.07 -7.96 -6.27
C LEU A 68 -0.92 -7.12 -6.80
N ASN A 69 0.33 -7.46 -6.49
CA ASN A 69 1.48 -6.73 -6.97
C ASN A 69 1.54 -6.68 -8.51
N ASN A 70 1.30 -7.81 -9.17
CA ASN A 70 1.19 -7.85 -10.62
C ASN A 70 0.06 -6.93 -11.13
N SER A 71 -1.09 -6.93 -10.47
CA SER A 71 -2.21 -6.03 -10.81
C SER A 71 -1.82 -4.56 -10.67
N PHE A 72 -1.07 -4.20 -9.63
CA PHE A 72 -0.53 -2.85 -9.45
C PHE A 72 0.43 -2.46 -10.56
N ARG A 73 1.36 -3.34 -10.90
CA ARG A 73 2.32 -3.13 -11.97
C ARG A 73 1.64 -2.85 -13.32
N TYR A 74 0.64 -3.64 -13.68
CA TYR A 74 -0.04 -3.51 -14.97
C TYR A 74 -1.11 -2.42 -15.01
N LYS A 75 -1.84 -2.21 -13.90
CA LYS A 75 -2.95 -1.25 -13.84
C LYS A 75 -2.50 0.16 -13.47
N TYR A 76 -1.55 0.27 -12.54
CA TYR A 76 -1.13 1.56 -11.96
C TYR A 76 0.28 1.97 -12.39
N GLY A 77 1.08 1.06 -12.94
CA GLY A 77 2.41 1.35 -13.47
C GLY A 77 3.53 1.37 -12.43
N PHE A 78 3.30 0.85 -11.21
CA PHE A 78 4.30 0.69 -10.17
C PHE A 78 4.11 -0.62 -9.40
N GLU A 79 5.14 -1.04 -8.69
CA GLU A 79 5.13 -2.22 -7.85
C GLU A 79 4.84 -1.85 -6.39
N VAL A 80 4.29 -2.81 -5.63
CA VAL A 80 4.05 -2.65 -4.20
C VAL A 80 5.34 -2.96 -3.44
N ASP A 81 5.76 -2.07 -2.55
CA ASP A 81 6.95 -2.25 -1.75
C ASP A 81 6.71 -3.03 -0.47
N CYS A 82 5.55 -2.80 0.14
CA CYS A 82 5.08 -3.62 1.25
C CYS A 82 3.55 -3.58 1.35
N PHE A 83 3.01 -4.60 1.99
CA PHE A 83 1.60 -4.64 2.35
C PHE A 83 1.40 -4.30 3.83
N ASN A 84 0.33 -3.57 4.12
CA ASN A 84 -0.17 -3.43 5.47
C ASN A 84 -1.43 -4.28 5.62
N MET A 85 -1.39 -5.29 6.48
CA MET A 85 -2.58 -6.06 6.85
C MET A 85 -3.31 -5.31 7.96
N ALA A 86 -4.52 -4.83 7.67
CA ALA A 86 -5.35 -4.13 8.63
C ALA A 86 -5.90 -5.10 9.68
N VAL A 87 -6.18 -4.58 10.87
CA VAL A 87 -6.86 -5.33 11.94
C VAL A 87 -8.38 -5.36 11.76
N THR A 88 -8.83 -5.21 10.54
CA THR A 88 -10.25 -5.19 10.17
C THR A 88 -10.54 -6.28 9.15
N MET A 89 -11.63 -7.01 9.38
CA MET A 89 -12.16 -8.05 8.52
C MET A 89 -13.49 -7.61 7.94
N PHE A 90 -13.72 -7.88 6.67
CA PHE A 90 -14.99 -7.60 6.01
C PHE A 90 -16.08 -8.57 6.48
N ASP A 91 -17.19 -8.02 7.00
CA ASP A 91 -18.38 -8.79 7.34
C ASP A 91 -19.29 -8.91 6.11
N ALA A 92 -19.09 -9.98 5.36
CA ALA A 92 -19.82 -10.22 4.12
C ALA A 92 -21.32 -10.45 4.36
N VAL A 93 -21.69 -11.12 5.44
CA VAL A 93 -23.08 -11.48 5.75
C VAL A 93 -23.89 -10.22 6.04
N THR A 94 -23.46 -9.46 7.05
CA THR A 94 -24.14 -8.21 7.42
C THR A 94 -24.12 -7.19 6.27
N SER A 95 -23.03 -7.14 5.51
CA SER A 95 -22.91 -6.20 4.38
C SER A 95 -23.87 -6.51 3.25
N ILE A 96 -24.13 -7.78 2.95
CA ILE A 96 -25.12 -8.19 1.94
C ILE A 96 -26.54 -7.90 2.43
N GLU A 97 -26.86 -8.22 3.67
CA GLU A 97 -28.17 -8.00 4.26
C GLU A 97 -28.55 -6.51 4.33
N THR A 98 -27.63 -5.67 4.70
CA THR A 98 -27.86 -4.22 4.88
C THR A 98 -27.56 -3.39 3.64
N GLN A 99 -26.97 -3.98 2.60
CA GLN A 99 -26.47 -3.31 1.40
C GLN A 99 -25.47 -2.17 1.71
N SER A 100 -24.74 -2.29 2.83
CA SER A 100 -23.71 -1.35 3.26
C SER A 100 -22.48 -2.09 3.77
N LEU A 101 -21.32 -1.42 3.76
CA LEU A 101 -20.07 -2.04 4.19
C LEU A 101 -20.02 -2.15 5.72
N HIS A 102 -19.86 -3.37 6.20
CA HIS A 102 -19.66 -3.67 7.62
C HIS A 102 -18.30 -4.33 7.84
N PHE A 103 -17.66 -4.00 8.95
CA PHE A 103 -16.34 -4.51 9.30
C PHE A 103 -16.29 -4.93 10.76
N ASN A 104 -15.62 -6.03 11.02
CA ASN A 104 -15.28 -6.50 12.37
C ASN A 104 -13.83 -6.12 12.68
N PHE A 105 -13.56 -5.70 13.92
CA PHE A 105 -12.21 -5.42 14.39
C PHE A 105 -11.64 -6.65 15.08
N LEU A 106 -10.38 -6.92 14.79
CA LEU A 106 -9.61 -8.04 15.34
C LEU A 106 -8.62 -7.53 16.40
N ASP A 107 -8.18 -8.42 17.26
CA ASP A 107 -7.04 -8.17 18.11
C ASP A 107 -5.77 -8.02 17.26
N HIS A 108 -5.05 -6.94 17.44
CA HIS A 108 -3.82 -6.67 16.70
C HIS A 108 -2.73 -7.73 16.95
N ALA A 109 -2.63 -8.30 18.17
CA ALA A 109 -1.67 -9.34 18.48
C ALA A 109 -1.95 -10.62 17.69
N ALA A 110 -3.21 -11.01 17.51
CA ALA A 110 -3.59 -12.16 16.71
C ALA A 110 -3.22 -11.96 15.21
N VAL A 111 -3.36 -10.75 14.71
CA VAL A 111 -2.94 -10.41 13.33
C VAL A 111 -1.43 -10.47 13.19
N ASP A 112 -0.67 -10.00 14.18
CA ASP A 112 0.79 -10.06 14.21
C ASP A 112 1.30 -11.52 14.22
N ASP A 113 0.68 -12.38 15.01
CA ASP A 113 1.02 -13.81 15.06
C ASP A 113 0.85 -14.48 13.69
N ILE A 114 -0.23 -14.14 12.99
CA ILE A 114 -0.49 -14.66 11.64
C ILE A 114 0.51 -14.11 10.63
N ILE A 115 0.83 -12.83 10.68
CA ILE A 115 1.84 -12.23 9.80
C ILE A 115 3.17 -12.96 9.99
N ASN A 116 3.61 -13.13 11.22
CA ASN A 116 4.86 -13.79 11.54
C ASN A 116 4.90 -15.26 11.12
N ALA A 117 3.80 -15.99 11.31
CA ALA A 117 3.71 -17.40 10.97
C ALA A 117 3.63 -17.65 9.46
N LYS A 118 2.89 -16.80 8.73
CA LYS A 118 2.47 -17.08 7.36
C LYS A 118 3.23 -16.28 6.30
N TYR A 119 3.64 -15.03 6.62
CA TYR A 119 4.17 -14.10 5.61
C TYR A 119 5.60 -13.62 5.87
N SER A 120 6.27 -14.10 6.92
CA SER A 120 7.62 -13.64 7.30
C SER A 120 8.72 -13.95 6.28
N LYS A 121 8.47 -14.83 5.31
CA LYS A 121 9.45 -15.28 4.31
C LYS A 121 9.14 -14.81 2.89
N GLU A 122 8.20 -13.90 2.75
CA GLU A 122 7.77 -13.44 1.44
C GLU A 122 8.68 -12.36 0.86
N ASP A 123 8.80 -12.35 -0.47
CA ASP A 123 9.60 -11.36 -1.20
C ASP A 123 9.08 -9.93 -0.98
N ILE A 124 7.75 -9.78 -0.85
CA ILE A 124 7.12 -8.50 -0.51
C ILE A 124 6.66 -8.58 0.94
N PRO A 125 7.26 -7.80 1.83
CA PRO A 125 6.95 -7.89 3.26
C PRO A 125 5.52 -7.46 3.57
N VAL A 126 4.93 -8.17 4.53
CA VAL A 126 3.59 -7.88 5.06
C VAL A 126 3.75 -7.42 6.51
N PHE A 127 3.16 -6.30 6.85
CA PHE A 127 3.25 -5.67 8.16
C PHE A 127 1.87 -5.38 8.74
N ASN A 128 1.82 -5.16 10.04
CA ASN A 128 0.72 -4.49 10.73
C ASN A 128 1.24 -3.14 11.23
N ILE A 129 0.79 -2.04 10.64
CA ILE A 129 1.27 -0.70 10.98
C ILE A 129 0.93 -0.26 12.42
N LEU A 130 0.02 -0.96 13.09
CA LEU A 130 -0.29 -0.72 14.51
C LEU A 130 0.76 -1.32 15.44
N ASN A 131 1.53 -2.32 14.98
CA ASN A 131 2.63 -2.90 15.73
C ASN A 131 3.85 -1.97 15.70
N PRO A 132 4.43 -1.57 16.86
CA PRO A 132 5.60 -0.68 16.89
C PRO A 132 6.85 -1.23 16.20
N GLU A 133 7.08 -2.55 16.26
CA GLU A 133 8.23 -3.20 15.60
C GLU A 133 8.06 -3.19 14.08
N HIS A 134 6.88 -3.55 13.59
CA HIS A 134 6.55 -3.48 12.17
C HIS A 134 6.63 -2.04 11.63
N LYS A 135 6.18 -1.06 12.42
CA LYS A 135 6.30 0.36 12.07
C LYS A 135 7.76 0.77 11.89
N SER A 136 8.63 0.35 12.79
CA SER A 136 10.07 0.62 12.69
C SER A 136 10.70 -0.04 11.47
N ALA A 137 10.27 -1.27 11.15
CA ALA A 137 10.73 -1.98 9.96
C ALA A 137 10.27 -1.30 8.65
N ILE A 138 9.03 -0.82 8.59
CA ILE A 138 8.54 -0.04 7.44
C ILE A 138 9.36 1.24 7.25
N ILE A 139 9.64 1.97 8.33
CA ILE A 139 10.44 3.21 8.27
C ILE A 139 11.84 2.90 7.74
N ALA A 140 12.50 1.84 8.22
CA ALA A 140 13.80 1.41 7.73
C ALA A 140 13.78 1.08 6.23
N LEU A 141 12.76 0.36 5.77
CA LEU A 141 12.58 0.00 4.37
C LEU A 141 12.37 1.24 3.47
N ILE A 142 11.58 2.22 3.94
CA ILE A 142 11.38 3.50 3.24
C ILE A 142 12.72 4.23 3.09
N ILE A 143 13.46 4.38 4.19
CA ILE A 143 14.76 5.09 4.19
C ILE A 143 15.75 4.40 3.25
N GLU A 144 15.87 3.08 3.32
CA GLU A 144 16.75 2.30 2.45
C GLU A 144 16.43 2.54 0.98
N LYS A 145 15.16 2.39 0.60
CA LYS A 145 14.75 2.53 -0.79
C LYS A 145 14.93 3.96 -1.32
N LEU A 146 14.49 4.96 -0.57
CA LEU A 146 14.60 6.36 -0.98
C LEU A 146 16.06 6.82 -1.05
N SER A 147 16.93 6.35 -0.13
CA SER A 147 18.36 6.64 -0.18
C SER A 147 19.02 6.03 -1.43
N ALA A 148 18.62 4.83 -1.84
CA ALA A 148 19.12 4.20 -3.07
C ALA A 148 18.71 4.98 -4.34
N TYR A 149 17.53 5.58 -4.35
CA TYR A 149 17.11 6.46 -5.46
C TYR A 149 17.92 7.76 -5.52
N ALA A 150 18.17 8.41 -4.39
CA ALA A 150 18.96 9.63 -4.33
C ALA A 150 20.37 9.44 -4.90
N VAL A 151 21.03 8.32 -4.58
CA VAL A 151 22.35 7.96 -5.13
C VAL A 151 22.29 7.75 -6.64
N ARG A 152 21.27 7.09 -7.17
CA ARG A 152 21.10 6.85 -8.62
C ARG A 152 20.88 8.15 -9.40
N GLU A 153 20.13 9.11 -8.85
CA GLU A 153 19.93 10.42 -9.49
C GLU A 153 21.22 11.25 -9.51
N GLN A 154 22.01 11.24 -8.45
CA GLN A 154 23.30 11.92 -8.42
C GLN A 154 24.28 11.37 -9.46
N LEU A 155 24.30 10.05 -9.67
CA LEU A 155 25.13 9.42 -10.70
C LEU A 155 24.68 9.78 -12.12
N LYS A 156 23.37 9.99 -12.37
CA LYS A 156 22.85 10.40 -13.66
C LYS A 156 23.13 11.87 -13.97
N THR A 157 23.13 12.74 -12.98
CA THR A 157 23.37 14.17 -13.13
C THR A 157 24.86 14.52 -13.14
N GLY A 158 25.71 13.75 -12.45
CA GLY A 158 27.17 13.93 -12.44
C GLY A 158 27.92 13.45 -13.70
N GLY A 159 27.24 12.78 -14.62
CA GLY A 159 27.80 12.29 -15.89
C GLY A 159 27.62 13.21 -17.10
N ARG A 160 27.17 14.45 -16.90
CA ARG A 160 27.17 15.48 -17.94
C ARG A 160 28.28 16.50 -17.69
N ILE A 161 29.48 16.16 -18.10
CA ILE A 161 30.57 17.10 -18.39
C ILE A 161 30.68 17.18 -19.91
#